data_24b063ff5d7202bbd16cbb1e0c60eaa6
#
_entry.id   24b063ff5d7202bbd16cbb1e0c60eaa6
#
_cell.length_a   1.000
_cell.length_b   1.000
_cell.length_c   1.000
_cell.angle_alpha   90.00
_cell.angle_beta   90.00
_cell.angle_gamma   90.00
#
_symmetry.space_group_name_H-M   'P 1'
#
loop_
_entity.id
_entity.type
_entity.pdbx_description
1 polymer ?
#
loop_
_entity_poly.entity_id
_entity_poly.type
_entity_poly.pdbx_seq_one_letter_code
_entity_poly.pdbx_strand_id
1 'polypeptide(L)'
;FAPQNDTEDTPVVTTTGASVNGRKRLTYVDILTLKERFDDAEIPLEERYLVLHPKHVTDLLLEDIELFKDLTNIKDGEPHKFAGFGMFSFSKMPLYKMVSGDFEKVAFNSEESGAFSSVAFYSKEVMKADGEFYMYSREDDTEQRGSIIGFDKRFVALPIRGKGVGAIVSQSV
;
A
#
# COMPACT_ATOMS: atom_id res chain seq x y z
N PHE A 1 5.89 4.17 4.43
CA PHE A 1 5.06 4.63 5.57
C PHE A 1 3.94 3.65 5.97
N ALA A 2 3.84 2.48 5.37
CA ALA A 2 2.89 1.46 5.83
C ALA A 2 3.12 1.11 7.32
N PRO A 3 2.06 0.83 8.10
CA PRO A 3 2.15 0.54 9.52
C PRO A 3 3.07 -0.66 9.79
N GLN A 4 3.73 -0.67 10.94
CA GLN A 4 4.61 -1.78 11.32
C GLN A 4 3.79 -2.94 11.89
N ASN A 5 2.82 -2.63 12.73
CA ASN A 5 1.90 -3.53 13.42
C ASN A 5 0.52 -2.88 13.59
N ASP A 6 -0.46 -3.64 14.07
CA ASP A 6 -1.81 -3.15 14.36
C ASP A 6 -1.83 -2.33 15.66
N THR A 7 -2.39 -1.13 15.59
CA THR A 7 -2.67 -0.26 16.74
C THR A 7 -3.96 0.52 16.51
N GLU A 8 -4.48 1.23 17.52
CA GLU A 8 -5.64 2.11 17.35
C GLU A 8 -5.38 3.21 16.31
N ASP A 9 -4.20 3.82 16.32
CA ASP A 9 -3.82 4.91 15.42
C ASP A 9 -3.34 4.43 14.03
N THR A 10 -2.87 3.18 13.94
CA THR A 10 -2.34 2.58 12.71
C THR A 10 -2.97 1.20 12.47
N PRO A 11 -4.25 1.15 12.04
CA PRO A 11 -4.99 -0.09 11.93
C PRO A 11 -4.44 -1.03 10.86
N VAL A 12 -4.32 -2.31 11.20
CA VAL A 12 -4.05 -3.39 10.26
C VAL A 12 -5.25 -4.34 10.26
N VAL A 13 -6.01 -4.35 9.16
CA VAL A 13 -7.21 -5.17 8.98
C VAL A 13 -6.85 -6.42 8.20
N THR A 14 -7.43 -7.56 8.58
CA THR A 14 -7.27 -8.82 7.85
C THR A 14 -8.40 -9.05 6.86
N THR A 15 -8.09 -9.66 5.73
CA THR A 15 -9.11 -10.05 4.76
C THR A 15 -9.99 -11.18 5.29
N THR A 16 -11.31 -11.09 5.06
CA THR A 16 -12.32 -12.02 5.59
C THR A 16 -12.97 -12.90 4.52
N GLY A 17 -12.73 -12.65 3.24
CA GLY A 17 -13.37 -13.36 2.13
C GLY A 17 -12.99 -14.83 2.01
N ALA A 18 -13.52 -15.48 0.98
CA ALA A 18 -13.26 -16.89 0.70
C ALA A 18 -11.77 -17.20 0.53
N SER A 19 -11.35 -18.39 1.02
CA SER A 19 -9.98 -18.85 0.88
C SER A 19 -9.67 -19.31 -0.55
N VAL A 20 -8.61 -18.77 -1.14
CA VAL A 20 -8.13 -19.13 -2.47
C VAL A 20 -6.60 -19.12 -2.51
N ASN A 21 -6.00 -20.22 -2.96
CA ASN A 21 -4.54 -20.37 -3.09
C ASN A 21 -3.78 -20.03 -1.80
N GLY A 22 -4.28 -20.50 -0.65
CA GLY A 22 -3.64 -20.33 0.66
C GLY A 22 -3.76 -18.93 1.24
N ARG A 23 -4.67 -18.07 0.72
CA ARG A 23 -4.98 -16.75 1.29
C ARG A 23 -6.48 -16.47 1.28
N LYS A 24 -6.96 -15.63 2.17
CA LYS A 24 -8.31 -15.08 2.11
C LYS A 24 -8.36 -13.90 1.14
N ARG A 25 -9.45 -13.82 0.37
CA ARG A 25 -9.72 -12.71 -0.55
C ARG A 25 -10.09 -11.44 0.20
N LEU A 26 -9.77 -10.30 -0.40
CA LEU A 26 -10.28 -9.01 0.03
C LEU A 26 -11.77 -8.89 -0.33
N THR A 27 -12.54 -8.32 0.59
CA THR A 27 -13.96 -8.00 0.40
C THR A 27 -14.21 -6.50 0.57
N TYR A 28 -15.34 -6.02 0.08
CA TYR A 28 -15.77 -4.63 0.31
C TYR A 28 -15.98 -4.35 1.80
N VAL A 29 -16.40 -5.36 2.57
CA VAL A 29 -16.58 -5.26 4.02
C VAL A 29 -15.27 -4.98 4.73
N ASP A 30 -14.16 -5.55 4.30
CA ASP A 30 -12.84 -5.30 4.87
C ASP A 30 -12.42 -3.83 4.68
N ILE A 31 -12.77 -3.23 3.53
CA ILE A 31 -12.52 -1.79 3.29
C ILE A 31 -13.39 -0.92 4.20
N LEU A 32 -14.65 -1.31 4.42
CA LEU A 32 -15.55 -0.60 5.35
C LEU A 32 -15.05 -0.70 6.79
N THR A 33 -14.54 -1.86 7.21
CA THR A 33 -13.90 -2.04 8.52
C THR A 33 -12.68 -1.13 8.69
N LEU A 34 -11.84 -1.03 7.66
CA LEU A 34 -10.71 -0.10 7.68
C LEU A 34 -11.18 1.36 7.78
N LYS A 35 -12.27 1.71 7.05
CA LYS A 35 -12.88 3.04 7.14
C LYS A 35 -13.35 3.34 8.56
N GLU A 36 -14.08 2.42 9.20
CA GLU A 36 -14.56 2.55 10.58
C GLU A 36 -13.39 2.84 11.54
N ARG A 37 -12.31 2.06 11.44
CA ARG A 37 -11.08 2.28 12.22
C ARG A 37 -10.44 3.66 11.99
N PHE A 38 -10.49 4.17 10.75
CA PHE A 38 -10.02 5.53 10.43
C PHE A 38 -10.95 6.61 10.99
N ASP A 39 -12.26 6.35 11.03
CA ASP A 39 -13.23 7.28 11.61
C ASP A 39 -13.10 7.32 13.14
N ASP A 40 -12.92 6.18 13.80
CA ASP A 40 -12.67 6.07 15.25
C ASP A 40 -11.37 6.79 15.66
N ALA A 41 -10.35 6.74 14.80
CA ALA A 41 -9.10 7.49 14.98
C ALA A 41 -9.23 9.00 14.67
N GLU A 42 -10.45 9.49 14.40
CA GLU A 42 -10.74 10.91 14.09
C GLU A 42 -9.95 11.47 12.90
N ILE A 43 -9.65 10.64 11.90
CA ILE A 43 -8.96 11.06 10.69
C ILE A 43 -9.99 11.73 9.76
N PRO A 44 -9.73 12.93 9.17
CA PRO A 44 -10.66 13.58 8.26
C PRO A 44 -10.98 12.72 7.04
N LEU A 45 -12.22 12.77 6.55
CA LEU A 45 -12.69 12.01 5.36
C LEU A 45 -12.04 12.46 4.04
N GLU A 46 -11.60 13.71 4.01
CA GLU A 46 -10.96 14.27 2.81
C GLU A 46 -9.52 13.77 2.68
N GLU A 47 -9.07 13.55 1.45
CA GLU A 47 -7.68 13.18 1.14
C GLU A 47 -7.19 11.86 1.77
N ARG A 48 -8.10 10.92 2.01
CA ARG A 48 -7.76 9.53 2.32
C ARG A 48 -7.51 8.79 1.02
N TYR A 49 -6.45 8.03 0.97
CA TYR A 49 -6.08 7.21 -0.18
C TYR A 49 -5.89 5.75 0.22
N LEU A 50 -6.31 4.84 -0.65
CA LEU A 50 -6.11 3.40 -0.51
C LEU A 50 -5.39 2.87 -1.75
N VAL A 51 -4.16 2.42 -1.59
CA VAL A 51 -3.37 1.81 -2.64
C VAL A 51 -3.54 0.30 -2.55
N LEU A 52 -4.20 -0.28 -3.56
CA LEU A 52 -4.51 -1.70 -3.63
C LEU A 52 -3.40 -2.48 -4.32
N HIS A 53 -3.08 -3.66 -3.78
CA HIS A 53 -2.29 -4.65 -4.51
C HIS A 53 -3.14 -5.22 -5.67
N PRO A 54 -2.58 -5.52 -6.86
CA PRO A 54 -3.34 -6.05 -8.00
C PRO A 54 -4.17 -7.30 -7.70
N LYS A 55 -3.70 -8.17 -6.80
CA LYS A 55 -4.49 -9.33 -6.34
C LYS A 55 -5.75 -8.94 -5.58
N HIS A 56 -5.69 -7.88 -4.78
CA HIS A 56 -6.85 -7.35 -4.06
C HIS A 56 -7.84 -6.67 -5.03
N VAL A 57 -7.35 -6.01 -6.08
CA VAL A 57 -8.21 -5.48 -7.15
C VAL A 57 -8.96 -6.63 -7.85
N THR A 58 -8.28 -7.73 -8.15
CA THR A 58 -8.90 -8.92 -8.73
C THR A 58 -9.94 -9.54 -7.79
N ASP A 59 -9.69 -9.55 -6.48
CA ASP A 59 -10.63 -10.07 -5.49
C ASP A 59 -11.94 -9.28 -5.49
N LEU A 60 -11.87 -7.94 -5.49
CA LEU A 60 -13.03 -7.05 -5.55
C LEU A 60 -13.81 -7.20 -6.86
N LEU A 61 -13.12 -7.37 -7.99
CA LEU A 61 -13.75 -7.65 -9.28
C LEU A 61 -14.51 -8.98 -9.29
N LEU A 62 -14.02 -10.00 -8.58
CA LEU A 62 -14.65 -11.31 -8.49
C LEU A 62 -15.77 -11.36 -7.46
N GLU A 63 -15.79 -10.46 -6.49
CA GLU A 63 -16.85 -10.34 -5.50
C GLU A 63 -18.12 -9.74 -6.13
N ASP A 64 -18.00 -8.57 -6.76
CA ASP A 64 -19.09 -7.91 -7.47
C ASP A 64 -18.54 -7.03 -8.61
N ILE A 65 -18.69 -7.49 -9.84
CA ILE A 65 -18.18 -6.78 -11.02
C ILE A 65 -19.01 -5.55 -11.36
N GLU A 66 -20.30 -5.52 -11.03
CA GLU A 66 -21.18 -4.38 -11.30
C GLU A 66 -20.87 -3.25 -10.33
N LEU A 67 -20.80 -3.57 -9.04
CA LEU A 67 -20.40 -2.63 -8.01
C LEU A 67 -19.00 -2.07 -8.27
N PHE A 68 -18.05 -2.91 -8.68
CA PHE A 68 -16.70 -2.45 -9.00
C PHE A 68 -16.69 -1.50 -10.21
N LYS A 69 -17.49 -1.76 -11.23
CA LYS A 69 -17.62 -0.86 -12.39
C LYS A 69 -18.23 0.49 -12.03
N ASP A 70 -19.20 0.50 -11.13
CA ASP A 70 -19.83 1.74 -10.65
C ASP A 70 -18.85 2.56 -9.78
N LEU A 71 -17.98 1.87 -9.05
CA LEU A 71 -16.97 2.47 -8.18
C LEU A 71 -15.71 2.90 -8.93
N THR A 72 -15.36 2.22 -10.02
CA THR A 72 -14.17 2.51 -10.81
C THR A 72 -14.57 2.97 -12.21
N ASN A 73 -14.38 4.24 -12.52
CA ASN A 73 -14.54 4.73 -13.89
C ASN A 73 -13.34 4.28 -14.75
N ILE A 74 -13.40 3.04 -15.23
CA ILE A 74 -12.32 2.41 -16.01
C ILE A 74 -11.99 3.20 -17.31
N LYS A 75 -12.87 4.10 -17.74
CA LYS A 75 -12.69 4.86 -18.98
C LYS A 75 -11.58 5.89 -18.92
N ASP A 76 -11.33 6.49 -17.77
CA ASP A 76 -10.44 7.65 -17.65
C ASP A 76 -9.17 7.37 -16.86
N GLY A 77 -8.98 6.14 -16.34
CA GLY A 77 -7.80 5.78 -15.53
C GLY A 77 -7.66 6.55 -14.23
N GLU A 78 -8.67 7.33 -13.86
CA GLU A 78 -8.67 8.09 -12.62
C GLU A 78 -9.12 7.25 -11.42
N PRO A 79 -8.51 7.48 -10.24
CA PRO A 79 -8.87 6.76 -9.04
C PRO A 79 -10.29 7.15 -8.60
N HIS A 80 -11.15 6.17 -8.43
CA HIS A 80 -12.49 6.36 -7.88
C HIS A 80 -12.45 6.39 -6.37
N LYS A 81 -13.44 7.07 -5.78
CA LYS A 81 -13.63 7.12 -4.34
C LYS A 81 -14.61 6.02 -3.90
N PHE A 82 -14.17 5.14 -3.04
CA PHE A 82 -15.03 4.20 -2.32
C PHE A 82 -14.81 4.32 -0.82
N ALA A 83 -15.90 4.31 -0.05
CA ALA A 83 -15.87 4.42 1.42
C ALA A 83 -15.04 5.63 1.93
N GLY A 84 -14.98 6.72 1.16
CA GLY A 84 -14.17 7.90 1.50
C GLY A 84 -12.70 7.82 1.09
N PHE A 85 -12.23 6.70 0.54
CA PHE A 85 -10.86 6.55 0.03
C PHE A 85 -10.79 6.77 -1.48
N GLY A 86 -9.78 7.55 -1.94
CA GLY A 86 -9.35 7.56 -3.33
C GLY A 86 -8.52 6.30 -3.61
N MET A 87 -8.95 5.45 -4.55
CA MET A 87 -8.32 4.16 -4.79
C MET A 87 -7.30 4.20 -5.91
N PHE A 88 -6.15 3.59 -5.69
CA PHE A 88 -5.07 3.39 -6.66
C PHE A 88 -4.64 1.93 -6.67
N SER A 89 -3.97 1.49 -7.74
CA SER A 89 -3.37 0.16 -7.81
C SER A 89 -1.85 0.25 -7.94
N PHE A 90 -1.11 -0.54 -7.14
CA PHE A 90 0.34 -0.63 -7.22
C PHE A 90 0.84 -2.03 -6.85
N SER A 91 1.78 -2.58 -7.64
CA SER A 91 2.21 -3.98 -7.49
C SER A 91 3.27 -4.21 -6.40
N LYS A 92 4.09 -3.20 -6.10
CA LYS A 92 5.17 -3.32 -5.11
C LYS A 92 4.73 -2.85 -3.74
N MET A 93 3.74 -3.54 -3.18
CA MET A 93 3.21 -3.27 -1.85
C MET A 93 4.04 -3.99 -0.78
N PRO A 94 4.08 -3.49 0.47
CA PRO A 94 4.75 -4.19 1.55
C PRO A 94 4.12 -5.55 1.83
N LEU A 95 4.94 -6.49 2.30
CA LEU A 95 4.49 -7.79 2.76
C LEU A 95 4.40 -7.79 4.29
N TYR A 96 3.53 -8.62 4.82
CA TYR A 96 3.35 -8.82 6.26
C TYR A 96 3.50 -10.29 6.61
N LYS A 97 4.04 -10.55 7.78
CA LYS A 97 4.09 -11.89 8.38
C LYS A 97 3.37 -11.90 9.72
N MET A 98 2.83 -13.06 10.09
CA MET A 98 2.25 -13.26 11.41
C MET A 98 3.36 -13.64 12.39
N VAL A 99 3.54 -12.85 13.44
CA VAL A 99 4.51 -13.11 14.53
C VAL A 99 3.77 -13.06 15.85
N SER A 100 3.74 -14.18 16.56
CA SER A 100 3.10 -14.29 17.89
C SER A 100 1.63 -13.85 17.96
N GLY A 101 0.90 -13.90 16.84
CA GLY A 101 -0.50 -13.49 16.74
C GLY A 101 -0.73 -12.09 16.17
N ASP A 102 0.32 -11.29 16.01
CA ASP A 102 0.26 -9.96 15.45
C ASP A 102 0.87 -9.90 14.05
N PHE A 103 0.42 -8.95 13.24
CA PHE A 103 1.02 -8.68 11.92
C PHE A 103 2.21 -7.76 12.06
N GLU A 104 3.33 -8.19 11.50
CA GLU A 104 4.56 -7.42 11.41
C GLU A 104 4.97 -7.22 9.95
N LYS A 105 5.30 -5.99 9.59
CA LYS A 105 5.76 -5.67 8.25
C LYS A 105 7.14 -6.28 7.97
N VAL A 106 7.24 -7.00 6.87
CA VAL A 106 8.52 -7.57 6.40
C VAL A 106 9.44 -6.44 5.93
N ALA A 107 10.74 -6.56 6.23
CA ALA A 107 11.73 -5.58 5.81
C ALA A 107 11.80 -5.46 4.28
N PHE A 108 12.01 -4.26 3.78
CA PHE A 108 12.16 -4.02 2.34
C PHE A 108 13.39 -4.74 1.81
N ASN A 109 13.27 -5.35 0.64
CA ASN A 109 14.30 -6.21 0.01
C ASN A 109 14.69 -7.47 0.81
N SER A 110 13.89 -7.89 1.77
CA SER A 110 14.04 -9.21 2.40
C SER A 110 13.60 -10.32 1.44
N GLU A 111 14.27 -11.46 1.49
CA GLU A 111 13.85 -12.67 0.78
C GLU A 111 12.70 -13.41 1.50
N GLU A 112 12.25 -12.89 2.64
CA GLU A 112 11.15 -13.47 3.40
C GLU A 112 9.84 -13.39 2.61
N SER A 113 9.14 -14.50 2.53
CA SER A 113 7.78 -14.53 2.01
C SER A 113 6.81 -13.95 3.03
N GLY A 114 5.79 -13.26 2.55
CA GLY A 114 4.78 -12.66 3.40
C GLY A 114 3.42 -12.57 2.72
N ALA A 115 2.41 -12.23 3.51
CA ALA A 115 1.07 -11.96 3.05
C ALA A 115 1.02 -10.65 2.27
N PHE A 116 0.30 -10.63 1.15
CA PHE A 116 0.08 -9.42 0.37
C PHE A 116 -0.72 -8.40 1.15
N SER A 117 -0.42 -7.14 0.97
CA SER A 117 -1.16 -6.05 1.61
C SER A 117 -1.56 -4.95 0.65
N SER A 118 -2.55 -4.18 1.08
CA SER A 118 -2.92 -2.88 0.52
C SER A 118 -2.76 -1.85 1.63
N VAL A 119 -2.37 -0.62 1.28
CA VAL A 119 -2.02 0.41 2.27
C VAL A 119 -2.93 1.60 2.09
N ALA A 120 -3.55 2.03 3.20
CA ALA A 120 -4.30 3.27 3.27
C ALA A 120 -3.48 4.36 3.97
N PHE A 121 -3.67 5.61 3.57
CA PHE A 121 -3.05 6.74 4.23
C PHE A 121 -3.87 8.02 4.05
N TYR A 122 -3.70 8.90 5.02
CA TYR A 122 -4.19 10.27 4.95
C TYR A 122 -3.06 11.19 4.47
N SER A 123 -3.26 11.94 3.39
CA SER A 123 -2.16 12.62 2.70
C SER A 123 -1.46 13.69 3.56
N LYS A 124 -2.20 14.34 4.48
CA LYS A 124 -1.62 15.37 5.35
C LYS A 124 -0.78 14.82 6.51
N GLU A 125 -0.86 13.53 6.79
CA GLU A 125 -0.04 12.85 7.81
C GLU A 125 1.17 12.12 7.23
N VAL A 126 1.37 12.18 5.91
CA VAL A 126 2.56 11.64 5.24
C VAL A 126 3.33 12.75 4.57
N MET A 127 4.64 12.72 4.72
CA MET A 127 5.52 13.65 4.04
C MET A 127 6.50 12.92 3.15
N LYS A 128 6.88 13.57 2.08
CA LYS A 128 7.99 13.17 1.22
C LYS A 128 8.96 14.33 1.11
N ALA A 129 10.22 14.08 1.37
CA ALA A 129 11.30 15.03 1.12
C ALA A 129 12.23 14.45 0.05
N ASP A 130 12.41 15.18 -1.01
CA ASP A 130 13.37 14.87 -2.07
C ASP A 130 14.65 15.68 -1.86
N GLY A 131 15.79 14.99 -1.83
CA GLY A 131 17.12 15.63 -1.84
C GLY A 131 17.54 15.98 -3.25
N GLU A 132 18.73 16.54 -3.35
CA GLU A 132 19.34 16.90 -4.64
C GLU A 132 19.60 15.68 -5.50
N PHE A 133 19.55 15.90 -6.80
CA PHE A 133 19.85 14.89 -7.81
C PHE A 133 21.29 15.16 -8.32
N TYR A 134 22.13 14.14 -8.24
CA TYR A 134 23.50 14.20 -8.74
C TYR A 134 23.67 13.28 -9.95
N MET A 135 24.31 13.78 -10.98
CA MET A 135 24.70 13.03 -12.15
C MET A 135 26.23 13.01 -12.25
N TYR A 136 26.77 11.82 -12.39
CA TYR A 136 28.19 11.58 -12.57
C TYR A 136 28.42 10.99 -13.95
N SER A 137 29.38 11.51 -14.70
CA SER A 137 29.81 10.93 -15.97
C SER A 137 31.31 10.66 -15.95
N ARG A 138 31.69 9.50 -16.43
CA ARG A 138 33.07 9.15 -16.73
C ARG A 138 33.14 8.72 -18.19
N GLU A 139 33.81 9.50 -19.01
CA GLU A 139 34.02 9.21 -20.41
C GLU A 139 35.31 8.36 -20.58
N ASP A 140 35.29 7.46 -21.57
CA ASP A 140 36.42 6.61 -21.96
C ASP A 140 37.08 5.84 -20.79
N ASP A 141 36.25 5.22 -19.94
CA ASP A 141 36.74 4.35 -18.86
C ASP A 141 37.50 3.15 -19.44
N THR A 142 38.79 3.08 -19.13
CA THR A 142 39.69 2.02 -19.68
C THR A 142 39.38 0.64 -19.09
N GLU A 143 38.77 0.53 -17.92
CA GLU A 143 38.38 -0.74 -17.28
C GLU A 143 37.12 -1.29 -17.90
N GLN A 144 36.12 -0.45 -18.14
CA GLN A 144 34.82 -0.84 -18.70
C GLN A 144 34.76 -0.72 -20.23
N ARG A 145 35.76 -0.12 -20.87
CA ARG A 145 35.83 0.15 -22.33
C ARG A 145 34.59 0.89 -22.85
N GLY A 146 34.13 1.89 -22.13
CA GLY A 146 32.93 2.68 -22.46
C GLY A 146 32.73 3.83 -21.52
N SER A 147 31.70 4.63 -21.77
CA SER A 147 31.31 5.73 -20.89
C SER A 147 30.34 5.25 -19.83
N ILE A 148 30.56 5.64 -18.58
CA ILE A 148 29.71 5.28 -17.44
C ILE A 148 28.95 6.54 -17.00
N ILE A 149 27.63 6.43 -16.86
CA ILE A 149 26.78 7.47 -16.30
C ILE A 149 26.14 6.94 -15.02
N GLY A 150 26.39 7.61 -13.91
CA GLY A 150 25.82 7.30 -12.62
C GLY A 150 24.85 8.38 -12.16
N PHE A 151 23.75 7.97 -11.52
CA PHE A 151 22.80 8.89 -10.92
C PHE A 151 22.65 8.58 -9.43
N ASP A 152 22.64 9.61 -8.61
CA ASP A 152 22.35 9.52 -7.19
C ASP A 152 21.19 10.46 -6.84
N LYS A 153 20.16 9.91 -6.19
CA LYS A 153 19.06 10.68 -5.64
C LYS A 153 18.68 10.13 -4.27
N ARG A 154 18.62 11.00 -3.29
CA ARG A 154 18.15 10.67 -1.94
C ARG A 154 16.74 11.20 -1.75
N PHE A 155 15.89 10.39 -1.17
CA PHE A 155 14.56 10.80 -0.77
C PHE A 155 14.15 10.07 0.51
N VAL A 156 13.22 10.66 1.24
CA VAL A 156 12.62 10.05 2.43
C VAL A 156 11.11 10.24 2.36
N ALA A 157 10.35 9.22 2.72
CA ALA A 157 8.91 9.27 2.86
C ALA A 157 8.53 8.67 4.22
N LEU A 158 7.93 9.46 5.08
CA LEU A 158 7.64 9.09 6.47
C LEU A 158 6.23 9.57 6.86
N PRO A 159 5.53 8.86 7.77
CA PRO A 159 4.39 9.43 8.47
C PRO A 159 4.86 10.52 9.43
N ILE A 160 4.09 11.62 9.52
CA ILE A 160 4.44 12.77 10.38
C ILE A 160 4.15 12.43 11.84
N ARG A 161 3.01 11.82 12.13
CA ARG A 161 2.55 11.51 13.49
C ARG A 161 2.27 10.04 13.63
N GLY A 162 2.71 9.09 13.14
CA GLY A 162 2.35 7.67 13.34
C GLY A 162 0.83 7.40 13.43
N LYS A 163 0.01 8.26 12.81
CA LYS A 163 -1.45 8.23 12.75
C LYS A 163 -1.91 8.41 11.30
N GLY A 164 -3.10 7.91 10.95
CA GLY A 164 -3.62 8.09 9.60
C GLY A 164 -2.93 7.25 8.53
N VAL A 165 -2.29 6.16 8.91
CA VAL A 165 -1.80 5.12 8.03
C VAL A 165 -2.39 3.78 8.45
N GLY A 166 -2.79 2.95 7.49
CA GLY A 166 -3.38 1.65 7.75
C GLY A 166 -3.01 0.64 6.68
N ALA A 167 -3.29 -0.62 6.94
CA ALA A 167 -3.08 -1.69 5.97
C ALA A 167 -4.23 -2.70 5.99
N ILE A 168 -4.49 -3.32 4.83
CA ILE A 168 -5.31 -4.52 4.73
C ILE A 168 -4.39 -5.65 4.29
N VAL A 169 -4.33 -6.72 5.06
CA VAL A 169 -3.41 -7.83 4.87
C VAL A 169 -4.19 -9.10 4.51
N SER A 170 -3.79 -9.78 3.43
CA SER A 170 -4.33 -11.09 3.09
C SER A 170 -3.95 -12.11 4.17
N GLN A 171 -4.94 -12.58 4.93
CA GLN A 171 -4.70 -13.64 5.90
C GLN A 171 -4.28 -14.93 5.17
N SER A 172 -3.15 -15.51 5.56
CA SER A 172 -2.80 -16.88 5.16
C SER A 172 -3.71 -17.88 5.87
N VAL A 173 -4.04 -18.96 5.16
CA VAL A 173 -4.91 -20.05 5.65
C VAL A 173 -4.06 -21.28 5.93
#